data_e83f318a162f8364638a188f0fb05d66
#
_entry.id   e83f318a162f8364638a188f0fb05d66
#
_cell.length_a   1.000
_cell.length_b   1.000
_cell.length_c   1.000
_cell.angle_alpha   90.00
_cell.angle_beta   90.00
_cell.angle_gamma   90.00
#
_symmetry.space_group_name_H-M   'P 1'
#
loop_
_entity.id
_entity.type
_entity.pdbx_description
1 polymer ?
#
loop_
_entity_poly.entity_id
_entity_poly.type
_entity_poly.pdbx_seq_one_letter_code
_entity_poly.pdbx_strand_id
1 'polypeptide(L)'
;MKKIFLILSIVIPFVINAQAKNGGTTDGAFTTLMLSATDVERYVETLKSNAAAFKATGATDAGVCITRSGNEYDGQMMVWSAFPSIQAAFEGSLKYDPQQAPHSFARLRDAKYGVTWKPLKPFRLDPGYERVQRVVLSGNKLQEFITAMTAFEEAVIDAGNDFFVGVFVPLGGGTHEAKTLMVRAITPDAASHGKIFDDYFDGNAPWASEWASLQAVGYEVISDNFEECEQTYSAN
;
A
#
# COMPACT_ATOMS: atom_id res chain seq x y z
N MET A 1 -32.13 44.20 43.46
CA MET A 1 -31.79 42.81 43.08
C MET A 1 -31.16 42.81 41.69
N LYS A 2 -29.82 42.76 41.60
CA LYS A 2 -29.05 42.73 40.34
C LYS A 2 -28.94 41.26 39.87
N LYS A 3 -29.54 40.91 38.75
CA LYS A 3 -29.38 39.60 38.10
C LYS A 3 -28.08 39.59 37.34
N ILE A 4 -27.12 38.76 37.79
CA ILE A 4 -25.86 38.49 37.09
C ILE A 4 -26.17 37.38 36.08
N PHE A 5 -26.08 37.70 34.80
CA PHE A 5 -26.10 36.70 33.72
C PHE A 5 -24.69 36.12 33.54
N LEU A 6 -24.53 34.87 33.91
CA LEU A 6 -23.29 34.09 33.63
C LEU A 6 -23.34 33.58 32.21
N ILE A 7 -22.54 34.21 31.33
CA ILE A 7 -22.37 33.71 29.95
C ILE A 7 -21.36 32.57 29.99
N LEU A 8 -21.83 31.34 29.85
CA LEU A 8 -21.00 30.14 29.71
C LEU A 8 -20.49 30.07 28.28
N SER A 9 -19.23 30.48 28.05
CA SER A 9 -18.55 30.33 26.76
C SER A 9 -18.18 28.88 26.57
N ILE A 10 -18.93 28.19 25.70
CA ILE A 10 -18.59 26.82 25.22
C ILE A 10 -17.43 26.98 24.24
N VAL A 11 -16.22 26.66 24.67
CA VAL A 11 -15.07 26.48 23.78
C VAL A 11 -15.22 25.12 23.11
N ILE A 12 -15.68 25.11 21.86
CA ILE A 12 -15.69 23.92 21.03
C ILE A 12 -14.23 23.74 20.55
N PRO A 13 -13.56 22.64 20.89
CA PRO A 13 -12.24 22.37 20.33
C PRO A 13 -12.40 22.14 18.83
N PHE A 14 -11.88 23.05 18.01
CA PHE A 14 -11.66 22.82 16.59
C PHE A 14 -10.60 21.72 16.48
N VAL A 15 -11.00 20.50 16.20
CA VAL A 15 -10.09 19.44 15.76
C VAL A 15 -9.70 19.80 14.33
N ILE A 16 -8.56 20.47 14.18
CA ILE A 16 -7.93 20.64 12.88
C ILE A 16 -7.41 19.25 12.50
N ASN A 17 -8.15 18.54 11.64
CA ASN A 17 -7.61 17.38 10.95
C ASN A 17 -6.49 17.90 10.04
N ALA A 18 -5.24 17.81 10.49
CA ALA A 18 -4.10 18.05 9.63
C ALA A 18 -4.14 16.98 8.54
N GLN A 19 -4.32 17.41 7.29
CA GLN A 19 -4.24 16.51 6.14
C GLN A 19 -2.81 15.97 6.07
N ALA A 20 -2.67 14.65 5.86
CA ALA A 20 -1.36 14.04 5.69
C ALA A 20 -0.62 14.67 4.51
N LYS A 21 0.69 14.92 4.63
CA LYS A 21 1.50 15.54 3.57
C LYS A 21 1.43 14.79 2.24
N ASN A 22 1.30 13.47 2.29
CA ASN A 22 1.15 12.64 1.09
C ASN A 22 -0.25 12.69 0.45
N GLY A 23 -1.20 13.46 1.01
CA GLY A 23 -2.57 13.56 0.51
C GLY A 23 -3.44 12.32 0.73
N GLY A 24 -2.94 11.32 1.44
CA GLY A 24 -3.60 10.03 1.65
C GLY A 24 -4.60 10.00 2.81
N THR A 25 -5.26 8.85 2.94
CA THR A 25 -6.21 8.53 4.01
C THR A 25 -5.91 7.15 4.62
N THR A 26 -6.39 6.90 5.83
CA THR A 26 -6.45 5.56 6.42
C THR A 26 -7.75 4.84 6.09
N ASP A 27 -8.68 5.49 5.41
CA ASP A 27 -9.94 4.87 5.01
C ASP A 27 -9.74 3.78 3.96
N GLY A 28 -10.75 2.93 3.82
CA GLY A 28 -10.72 1.85 2.85
C GLY A 28 -9.87 0.65 3.25
N ALA A 29 -9.77 -0.24 2.30
CA ALA A 29 -8.93 -1.43 2.30
C ALA A 29 -8.63 -1.82 0.85
N PHE A 30 -7.63 -2.65 0.62
CA PHE A 30 -7.46 -3.27 -0.68
C PHE A 30 -7.15 -4.76 -0.56
N THR A 31 -7.52 -5.50 -1.58
CA THR A 31 -7.16 -6.92 -1.69
C THR A 31 -6.02 -7.08 -2.69
N THR A 32 -5.19 -8.07 -2.49
CA THR A 32 -4.23 -8.53 -3.50
C THR A 32 -4.42 -10.00 -3.76
N LEU A 33 -4.29 -10.39 -5.02
CA LEU A 33 -4.13 -11.76 -5.48
C LEU A 33 -2.70 -11.91 -5.99
N MET A 34 -1.88 -12.64 -5.24
CA MET A 34 -0.53 -13.00 -5.65
C MET A 34 -0.60 -14.13 -6.66
N LEU A 35 0.14 -14.02 -7.74
CA LEU A 35 0.10 -14.98 -8.84
C LEU A 35 1.41 -15.05 -9.61
N SER A 36 1.58 -16.13 -10.37
CA SER A 36 2.57 -16.27 -11.43
C SER A 36 1.86 -16.16 -12.78
N ALA A 37 2.26 -15.20 -13.62
CA ALA A 37 1.75 -15.11 -14.99
C ALA A 37 2.72 -15.79 -15.96
N THR A 38 2.20 -16.64 -16.85
CA THR A 38 3.01 -17.30 -17.87
C THR A 38 3.44 -16.35 -18.99
N ASP A 39 2.66 -15.30 -19.19
CA ASP A 39 2.87 -14.20 -20.13
C ASP A 39 2.31 -12.94 -19.47
N VAL A 40 3.19 -12.18 -18.83
CA VAL A 40 2.83 -11.01 -18.01
C VAL A 40 2.13 -9.94 -18.85
N GLU A 41 2.68 -9.58 -20.01
CA GLU A 41 2.13 -8.53 -20.87
C GLU A 41 0.71 -8.90 -21.32
N ARG A 42 0.53 -10.10 -21.84
CA ARG A 42 -0.77 -10.59 -22.27
C ARG A 42 -1.78 -10.67 -21.14
N TYR A 43 -1.35 -11.05 -19.92
CA TYR A 43 -2.23 -11.09 -18.76
C TYR A 43 -2.70 -9.68 -18.38
N VAL A 44 -1.79 -8.70 -18.35
CA VAL A 44 -2.11 -7.29 -18.07
C VAL A 44 -3.07 -6.72 -19.13
N GLU A 45 -2.82 -6.94 -20.42
CA GLU A 45 -3.71 -6.51 -21.48
C GLU A 45 -5.11 -7.14 -21.36
N THR A 46 -5.17 -8.41 -20.96
CA THR A 46 -6.44 -9.11 -20.71
C THR A 46 -7.22 -8.45 -19.55
N LEU A 47 -6.54 -8.04 -18.48
CA LEU A 47 -7.18 -7.32 -17.37
C LEU A 47 -7.67 -5.93 -17.80
N LYS A 48 -6.89 -5.19 -18.58
CA LYS A 48 -7.28 -3.88 -19.14
C LYS A 48 -8.50 -3.97 -20.04
N SER A 49 -8.56 -5.02 -20.86
CA SER A 49 -9.66 -5.22 -21.80
C SER A 49 -10.94 -5.78 -21.16
N ASN A 50 -10.87 -6.35 -19.96
CA ASN A 50 -11.99 -7.01 -19.30
C ASN A 50 -12.05 -6.69 -17.81
N ALA A 51 -12.73 -5.62 -17.47
CA ALA A 51 -12.95 -5.17 -16.08
C ALA A 51 -14.13 -5.88 -15.38
N ALA A 52 -14.75 -6.90 -15.98
CA ALA A 52 -15.99 -7.51 -15.44
C ALA A 52 -15.81 -8.06 -14.02
N ALA A 53 -14.66 -8.67 -13.73
CA ALA A 53 -14.36 -9.20 -12.39
C ALA A 53 -14.28 -8.07 -11.35
N PHE A 54 -13.59 -6.97 -11.65
CA PHE A 54 -13.47 -5.82 -10.74
C PHE A 54 -14.83 -5.17 -10.47
N LYS A 55 -15.66 -4.99 -11.51
CA LYS A 55 -17.04 -4.50 -11.37
C LYS A 55 -17.89 -5.43 -10.52
N ALA A 56 -17.79 -6.74 -10.73
CA ALA A 56 -18.58 -7.72 -9.97
C ALA A 56 -18.24 -7.72 -8.48
N THR A 57 -16.97 -7.51 -8.12
CA THR A 57 -16.54 -7.42 -6.71
C THR A 57 -16.95 -6.10 -6.06
N GLY A 58 -17.23 -5.05 -6.83
CA GLY A 58 -17.52 -3.70 -6.33
C GLY A 58 -16.25 -2.92 -5.97
N ALA A 59 -15.11 -3.28 -6.58
CA ALA A 59 -13.90 -2.50 -6.45
C ALA A 59 -14.09 -1.07 -7.00
N THR A 60 -13.53 -0.07 -6.31
CA THR A 60 -13.50 1.31 -6.80
C THR A 60 -12.39 1.50 -7.82
N ASP A 61 -11.26 0.89 -7.58
CA ASP A 61 -10.08 0.92 -8.43
C ASP A 61 -9.39 -0.44 -8.39
N ALA A 62 -8.68 -0.78 -9.45
CA ALA A 62 -7.87 -1.99 -9.49
C ALA A 62 -6.68 -1.83 -10.44
N GLY A 63 -5.69 -2.67 -10.22
CA GLY A 63 -4.51 -2.67 -11.06
C GLY A 63 -3.61 -3.87 -10.82
N VAL A 64 -2.41 -3.76 -11.31
CA VAL A 64 -1.38 -4.79 -11.22
C VAL A 64 -0.09 -4.18 -10.71
N CYS A 65 0.72 -5.00 -10.04
CA CYS A 65 2.11 -4.71 -9.75
C CYS A 65 2.96 -5.87 -10.24
N ILE A 66 3.92 -5.59 -11.11
CA ILE A 66 4.80 -6.57 -11.71
C ILE A 66 6.11 -6.55 -10.93
N THR A 67 6.53 -7.68 -10.37
CA THR A 67 7.81 -7.78 -9.66
C THR A 67 8.96 -7.68 -10.66
N ARG A 68 9.82 -6.67 -10.49
CA ARG A 68 10.97 -6.40 -11.34
C ARG A 68 12.29 -6.92 -10.76
N SER A 69 12.35 -7.04 -9.43
CA SER A 69 13.51 -7.57 -8.71
C SER A 69 13.06 -8.18 -7.39
N GLY A 70 13.77 -9.21 -6.91
CA GLY A 70 13.44 -9.93 -5.68
C GLY A 70 12.34 -10.98 -5.84
N ASN A 71 12.02 -11.38 -7.08
CA ASN A 71 11.02 -12.40 -7.36
C ASN A 71 11.42 -13.78 -6.81
N GLU A 72 10.47 -14.50 -6.24
CA GLU A 72 10.63 -15.87 -5.74
C GLU A 72 10.35 -16.93 -6.82
N TYR A 73 9.59 -16.54 -7.86
CA TYR A 73 9.20 -17.40 -8.97
C TYR A 73 9.00 -16.58 -10.25
N ASP A 74 9.08 -17.26 -11.38
CA ASP A 74 8.91 -16.64 -12.69
C ASP A 74 7.50 -16.06 -12.87
N GLY A 75 7.43 -14.88 -13.47
CA GLY A 75 6.17 -14.17 -13.72
C GLY A 75 5.45 -13.72 -12.46
N GLN A 76 6.17 -13.53 -11.36
CA GLN A 76 5.60 -13.02 -10.10
C GLN A 76 5.00 -11.64 -10.30
N MET A 77 3.76 -11.52 -9.89
CA MET A 77 3.02 -10.26 -9.87
C MET A 77 1.83 -10.35 -8.91
N MET A 78 1.23 -9.22 -8.63
CA MET A 78 -0.06 -9.16 -7.94
C MET A 78 -1.10 -8.37 -8.73
N VAL A 79 -2.36 -8.79 -8.58
CA VAL A 79 -3.53 -7.98 -8.95
C VAL A 79 -4.09 -7.38 -7.67
N TRP A 80 -4.26 -6.06 -7.63
CA TRP A 80 -4.85 -5.38 -6.50
C TRP A 80 -6.24 -4.82 -6.83
N SER A 81 -7.10 -4.71 -5.82
CA SER A 81 -8.43 -4.08 -5.93
C SER A 81 -8.70 -3.27 -4.67
N ALA A 82 -9.05 -2.00 -4.83
CA ALA A 82 -9.35 -1.07 -3.74
C ALA A 82 -10.85 -1.04 -3.43
N PHE A 83 -11.18 -0.84 -2.15
CA PHE A 83 -12.53 -0.80 -1.63
C PHE A 83 -12.69 0.31 -0.58
N PRO A 84 -13.90 0.89 -0.42
CA PRO A 84 -14.12 1.97 0.55
C PRO A 84 -14.03 1.51 2.02
N SER A 85 -14.06 0.21 2.29
CA SER A 85 -13.96 -0.36 3.63
C SER A 85 -13.49 -1.81 3.62
N ILE A 86 -13.07 -2.33 4.79
CA ILE A 86 -12.78 -3.76 4.99
C ILE A 86 -14.04 -4.61 4.72
N GLN A 87 -15.21 -4.13 5.17
CA GLN A 87 -16.48 -4.82 4.92
C GLN A 87 -16.70 -5.00 3.42
N ALA A 88 -16.59 -3.93 2.63
CA ALA A 88 -16.76 -3.98 1.18
C ALA A 88 -15.73 -4.91 0.51
N ALA A 89 -14.47 -4.92 0.99
CA ALA A 89 -13.45 -5.83 0.50
C ALA A 89 -13.80 -7.30 0.77
N PHE A 90 -14.30 -7.63 1.97
CA PHE A 90 -14.73 -8.99 2.30
C PHE A 90 -15.97 -9.42 1.51
N GLU A 91 -16.97 -8.55 1.39
CA GLU A 91 -18.14 -8.81 0.55
C GLU A 91 -17.76 -9.00 -0.94
N GLY A 92 -16.80 -8.21 -1.42
CA GLY A 92 -16.25 -8.33 -2.77
C GLY A 92 -15.54 -9.66 -3.00
N SER A 93 -14.78 -10.14 -2.01
CA SER A 93 -14.06 -11.42 -2.12
C SER A 93 -14.98 -12.64 -2.24
N LEU A 94 -16.21 -12.55 -1.76
CA LEU A 94 -17.21 -13.62 -1.92
C LEU A 94 -17.80 -13.69 -3.34
N LYS A 95 -17.61 -12.65 -4.15
CA LYS A 95 -18.17 -12.56 -5.51
C LYS A 95 -17.21 -13.03 -6.61
N TYR A 96 -15.97 -13.31 -6.25
CA TYR A 96 -14.95 -13.76 -7.19
C TYR A 96 -14.05 -14.82 -6.58
N ASP A 97 -14.09 -16.01 -7.15
CA ASP A 97 -13.19 -17.12 -6.80
C ASP A 97 -12.11 -17.24 -7.89
N PRO A 98 -10.84 -16.96 -7.58
CA PRO A 98 -9.73 -17.07 -8.54
C PRO A 98 -9.58 -18.50 -9.11
N GLN A 99 -9.98 -19.53 -8.38
CA GLN A 99 -9.91 -20.93 -8.80
C GLN A 99 -11.02 -21.30 -9.79
N GLN A 100 -12.10 -20.51 -9.83
CA GLN A 100 -13.21 -20.68 -10.76
C GLN A 100 -13.18 -19.66 -11.92
N ALA A 101 -12.04 -19.01 -12.13
CA ALA A 101 -11.86 -18.08 -13.23
C ALA A 101 -12.13 -18.78 -14.59
N PRO A 102 -12.66 -18.06 -15.60
CA PRO A 102 -12.82 -18.60 -16.95
C PRO A 102 -11.51 -19.18 -17.47
N HIS A 103 -11.60 -20.28 -18.22
CA HIS A 103 -10.42 -21.00 -18.70
C HIS A 103 -9.43 -20.11 -19.50
N SER A 104 -9.94 -19.10 -20.20
CA SER A 104 -9.12 -18.09 -20.89
C SER A 104 -8.19 -17.30 -19.94
N PHE A 105 -8.63 -17.05 -18.71
CA PHE A 105 -7.83 -16.42 -17.67
C PHE A 105 -6.96 -17.44 -16.90
N ALA A 106 -7.55 -18.58 -16.54
CA ALA A 106 -6.87 -19.59 -15.74
C ALA A 106 -5.57 -20.09 -16.39
N ARG A 107 -5.53 -20.20 -17.72
CA ARG A 107 -4.32 -20.62 -18.44
C ARG A 107 -3.21 -19.57 -18.54
N LEU A 108 -3.49 -18.28 -18.24
CA LEU A 108 -2.51 -17.20 -18.27
C LEU A 108 -1.80 -17.00 -16.94
N ARG A 109 -2.31 -17.61 -15.86
CA ARG A 109 -1.79 -17.42 -14.52
C ARG A 109 -1.95 -18.64 -13.64
N ASP A 110 -1.12 -18.72 -12.62
CA ASP A 110 -1.28 -19.60 -11.45
C ASP A 110 -1.50 -18.75 -10.21
N ALA A 111 -2.72 -18.78 -9.65
CA ALA A 111 -3.08 -18.01 -8.47
C ALA A 111 -2.46 -18.66 -7.22
N LYS A 112 -1.68 -17.91 -6.46
CA LYS A 112 -0.96 -18.40 -5.28
C LYS A 112 -1.78 -18.22 -4.01
N TYR A 113 -2.02 -16.97 -3.60
CA TYR A 113 -2.85 -16.64 -2.43
C TYR A 113 -3.45 -15.24 -2.55
N GLY A 114 -4.50 -14.99 -1.78
CA GLY A 114 -5.12 -13.69 -1.65
C GLY A 114 -5.02 -13.17 -0.22
N VAL A 115 -4.99 -11.85 -0.07
CA VAL A 115 -4.98 -11.18 1.24
C VAL A 115 -5.69 -9.83 1.15
N THR A 116 -6.34 -9.42 2.24
CA THR A 116 -6.89 -8.07 2.39
C THR A 116 -5.95 -7.25 3.27
N TRP A 117 -5.71 -6.01 2.87
CA TRP A 117 -4.79 -5.10 3.53
C TRP A 117 -5.54 -3.90 4.11
N LYS A 118 -5.21 -3.55 5.36
CA LYS A 118 -5.69 -2.31 5.99
C LYS A 118 -4.53 -1.35 6.17
N PRO A 119 -4.60 -0.11 5.63
CA PRO A 119 -3.58 0.90 5.89
C PRO A 119 -3.59 1.32 7.38
N LEU A 120 -2.41 1.42 7.96
CA LEU A 120 -2.18 1.82 9.36
C LEU A 120 -1.73 3.28 9.50
N LYS A 121 -1.38 3.91 8.39
CA LYS A 121 -1.10 5.35 8.25
C LYS A 121 -1.75 5.88 6.98
N PRO A 122 -1.93 7.21 6.84
CA PRO A 122 -2.45 7.77 5.59
C PRO A 122 -1.67 7.30 4.38
N PHE A 123 -2.41 6.82 3.37
CA PHE A 123 -1.87 6.29 2.13
C PHE A 123 -2.71 6.77 0.96
N ARG A 124 -2.08 7.26 -0.11
CA ARG A 124 -2.74 7.57 -1.38
C ARG A 124 -2.61 6.39 -2.32
N LEU A 125 -3.67 6.11 -3.05
CA LEU A 125 -3.66 5.07 -4.08
C LEU A 125 -3.20 5.69 -5.40
N ASP A 126 -1.90 5.63 -5.63
CA ASP A 126 -1.25 6.21 -6.80
C ASP A 126 -0.13 5.27 -7.24
N PRO A 127 -0.37 4.43 -8.25
CA PRO A 127 0.60 3.43 -8.66
C PRO A 127 1.84 4.06 -9.29
N GLY A 128 2.97 3.39 -9.13
CA GLY A 128 4.26 3.87 -9.62
C GLY A 128 5.32 2.77 -9.53
N TYR A 129 6.56 3.15 -9.32
CA TYR A 129 7.64 2.24 -9.02
C TYR A 129 7.82 2.13 -7.50
N GLU A 130 7.83 0.91 -6.99
CA GLU A 130 7.70 0.64 -5.56
C GLU A 130 8.76 -0.31 -5.04
N ARG A 131 9.26 -0.02 -3.82
CA ARG A 131 9.92 -1.01 -2.99
C ARG A 131 8.92 -1.58 -2.01
N VAL A 132 8.71 -2.88 -2.08
CA VAL A 132 7.74 -3.59 -1.24
C VAL A 132 8.46 -4.53 -0.30
N GLN A 133 8.26 -4.34 1.00
CA GLN A 133 8.88 -5.17 2.03
C GLN A 133 7.83 -5.85 2.90
N ARG A 134 8.13 -7.08 3.32
CA ARG A 134 7.47 -7.70 4.46
C ARG A 134 8.38 -7.56 5.66
N VAL A 135 7.85 -6.96 6.73
CA VAL A 135 8.63 -6.70 7.94
C VAL A 135 7.97 -7.33 9.17
N VAL A 136 8.80 -7.76 10.11
CA VAL A 136 8.37 -8.24 11.44
C VAL A 136 8.91 -7.28 12.49
N LEU A 137 8.02 -6.81 13.36
CA LEU A 137 8.39 -5.94 14.48
C LEU A 137 8.69 -6.77 15.72
N SER A 138 9.74 -6.40 16.45
CA SER A 138 10.01 -6.97 17.76
C SER A 138 9.16 -6.29 18.84
N GLY A 139 8.47 -7.08 19.65
CA GLY A 139 7.69 -6.55 20.77
C GLY A 139 6.51 -5.68 20.34
N ASN A 140 6.10 -4.74 21.20
CA ASN A 140 4.92 -3.87 20.97
C ASN A 140 5.35 -2.51 20.37
N LYS A 141 6.05 -2.53 19.23
CA LYS A 141 6.63 -1.33 18.61
C LYS A 141 5.84 -0.78 17.41
N LEU A 142 4.62 -1.25 17.20
CA LEU A 142 3.84 -0.88 16.02
C LEU A 142 3.63 0.65 15.92
N GLN A 143 3.25 1.30 17.01
CA GLN A 143 3.00 2.74 16.99
C GLN A 143 4.30 3.54 16.79
N GLU A 144 5.41 3.11 17.41
CA GLU A 144 6.73 3.70 17.21
C GLU A 144 7.17 3.59 15.74
N PHE A 145 7.00 2.41 15.15
CA PHE A 145 7.32 2.16 13.74
C PHE A 145 6.50 3.04 12.80
N ILE A 146 5.18 3.15 13.01
CA ILE A 146 4.30 4.00 12.20
C ILE A 146 4.72 5.47 12.31
N THR A 147 5.04 5.93 13.51
CA THR A 147 5.48 7.32 13.76
C THR A 147 6.81 7.61 13.07
N ALA A 148 7.81 6.73 13.20
CA ALA A 148 9.10 6.88 12.55
C ALA A 148 9.01 6.80 11.02
N MET A 149 8.16 5.90 10.49
CA MET A 149 7.92 5.79 9.06
C MET A 149 7.24 7.05 8.49
N THR A 150 6.32 7.66 9.25
CA THR A 150 5.67 8.91 8.85
C THR A 150 6.65 10.06 8.83
N ALA A 151 7.50 10.18 9.85
CA ALA A 151 8.54 11.22 9.90
C ALA A 151 9.55 11.08 8.75
N PHE A 152 9.97 9.85 8.44
CA PHE A 152 10.84 9.56 7.29
C PHE A 152 10.19 9.98 5.97
N GLU A 153 8.94 9.56 5.71
CA GLU A 153 8.19 9.96 4.51
C GLU A 153 8.11 11.48 4.37
N GLU A 154 7.73 12.18 5.45
CA GLU A 154 7.60 13.63 5.44
C GLU A 154 8.93 14.33 5.15
N ALA A 155 10.04 13.83 5.68
CA ALA A 155 11.36 14.39 5.42
C ALA A 155 11.82 14.17 3.97
N VAL A 156 11.50 13.03 3.35
CA VAL A 156 11.77 12.78 1.93
C VAL A 156 10.93 13.70 1.04
N ILE A 157 9.66 13.95 1.40
CA ILE A 157 8.79 14.89 0.69
C ILE A 157 9.31 16.32 0.83
N ASP A 158 9.72 16.74 2.03
CA ASP A 158 10.28 18.08 2.30
C ASP A 158 11.59 18.31 1.53
N ALA A 159 12.32 17.27 1.19
CA ALA A 159 13.48 17.29 0.30
C ALA A 159 13.11 17.45 -1.19
N GLY A 160 11.83 17.57 -1.53
CA GLY A 160 11.33 17.82 -2.88
C GLY A 160 11.07 16.57 -3.71
N ASN A 161 11.03 15.39 -3.10
CA ASN A 161 10.71 14.14 -3.80
C ASN A 161 9.20 13.87 -3.79
N ASP A 162 8.65 13.40 -4.91
CA ASP A 162 7.32 12.81 -4.93
C ASP A 162 7.45 11.37 -4.42
N PHE A 163 7.14 11.21 -3.15
CA PHE A 163 7.36 9.98 -2.40
C PHE A 163 6.24 9.77 -1.39
N PHE A 164 5.82 8.54 -1.22
CA PHE A 164 4.91 8.19 -0.15
C PHE A 164 5.10 6.74 0.29
N VAL A 165 4.75 6.46 1.55
CA VAL A 165 4.92 5.14 2.14
C VAL A 165 3.60 4.66 2.73
N GLY A 166 3.21 3.44 2.39
CA GLY A 166 2.15 2.69 3.06
C GLY A 166 2.71 1.71 4.07
N VAL A 167 2.03 1.59 5.21
CA VAL A 167 2.22 0.51 6.19
C VAL A 167 0.89 -0.18 6.35
N PHE A 168 0.85 -1.49 6.12
CA PHE A 168 -0.39 -2.25 6.06
C PHE A 168 -0.36 -3.48 6.95
N VAL A 169 -1.49 -3.75 7.61
CA VAL A 169 -1.72 -5.00 8.32
C VAL A 169 -2.48 -5.97 7.42
N PRO A 170 -2.04 -7.24 7.31
CA PRO A 170 -2.77 -8.27 6.56
C PRO A 170 -3.97 -8.79 7.35
N LEU A 171 -5.06 -9.00 6.63
CA LEU A 171 -6.26 -9.69 7.10
C LEU A 171 -6.44 -10.95 6.23
N GLY A 172 -5.97 -12.08 6.71
CA GLY A 172 -5.83 -13.31 5.93
C GLY A 172 -4.42 -13.49 5.36
N GLY A 173 -4.28 -14.13 4.18
CA GLY A 173 -2.98 -14.39 3.54
C GLY A 173 -2.27 -15.66 4.03
N GLY A 174 -2.86 -16.36 5.00
CA GLY A 174 -2.35 -17.64 5.50
C GLY A 174 -0.95 -17.52 6.11
N THR A 175 -0.11 -18.50 5.86
CA THR A 175 1.27 -18.53 6.36
C THR A 175 2.18 -17.53 5.66
N HIS A 176 1.82 -17.06 4.47
CA HIS A 176 2.61 -16.09 3.70
C HIS A 176 2.70 -14.73 4.37
N GLU A 177 1.60 -14.31 5.03
CA GLU A 177 1.50 -12.99 5.65
C GLU A 177 1.44 -13.04 7.19
N ALA A 178 1.61 -14.23 7.78
CA ALA A 178 1.49 -14.41 9.22
C ALA A 178 2.56 -13.61 9.98
N LYS A 179 2.11 -12.73 10.88
CA LYS A 179 2.94 -11.86 11.74
C LYS A 179 3.74 -10.76 11.01
N THR A 180 3.52 -10.56 9.73
CA THR A 180 4.20 -9.51 8.97
C THR A 180 3.35 -8.24 8.87
N LEU A 181 3.99 -7.13 8.58
CA LEU A 181 3.39 -5.94 7.98
C LEU A 181 3.93 -5.81 6.56
N MET A 182 3.15 -5.26 5.67
CA MET A 182 3.63 -4.83 4.36
C MET A 182 3.98 -3.35 4.43
N VAL A 183 5.18 -3.01 3.97
CA VAL A 183 5.63 -1.63 3.75
C VAL A 183 5.78 -1.43 2.25
N ARG A 184 5.20 -0.35 1.72
CA ARG A 184 5.32 0.02 0.30
C ARG A 184 5.85 1.45 0.22
N ALA A 185 7.04 1.64 -0.31
CA ALA A 185 7.65 2.93 -0.57
C ALA A 185 7.57 3.21 -2.08
N ILE A 186 6.88 4.28 -2.47
CA ILE A 186 6.40 4.51 -3.82
C ILE A 186 6.92 5.84 -4.36
N THR A 187 7.33 5.84 -5.61
CA THR A 187 7.71 7.01 -6.42
C THR A 187 7.03 6.93 -7.78
N PRO A 188 6.90 8.02 -8.55
CA PRO A 188 6.28 7.99 -9.86
C PRO A 188 6.92 6.99 -10.85
N ASP A 189 8.25 6.82 -10.74
CA ASP A 189 9.03 5.98 -11.65
C ASP A 189 10.34 5.48 -11.01
N ALA A 190 11.01 4.55 -11.69
CA ALA A 190 12.25 3.94 -11.24
C ALA A 190 13.42 4.95 -11.12
N ALA A 191 13.46 5.98 -11.96
CA ALA A 191 14.52 6.99 -11.90
C ALA A 191 14.39 7.84 -10.64
N SER A 192 13.17 8.26 -10.30
CA SER A 192 12.85 8.98 -9.06
C SER A 192 13.17 8.12 -7.84
N HIS A 193 12.89 6.83 -7.90
CA HIS A 193 13.20 5.88 -6.81
C HIS A 193 14.71 5.72 -6.63
N GLY A 194 15.44 5.52 -7.74
CA GLY A 194 16.91 5.40 -7.75
C GLY A 194 17.59 6.64 -7.19
N LYS A 195 17.10 7.83 -7.56
CA LYS A 195 17.63 9.11 -7.04
C LYS A 195 17.60 9.18 -5.51
N ILE A 196 16.57 8.68 -4.85
CA ILE A 196 16.49 8.66 -3.38
C ILE A 196 17.62 7.79 -2.80
N PHE A 197 17.96 6.65 -3.42
CA PHE A 197 19.09 5.85 -3.01
C PHE A 197 20.43 6.53 -3.28
N ASP A 198 20.62 7.13 -4.46
CA ASP A 198 21.83 7.86 -4.81
C ASP A 198 22.08 8.99 -3.80
N ASP A 199 21.07 9.81 -3.50
CA ASP A 199 21.17 10.88 -2.50
C ASP A 199 21.60 10.35 -1.12
N TYR A 200 21.14 9.17 -0.72
CA TYR A 200 21.51 8.55 0.55
C TYR A 200 22.97 8.07 0.55
N PHE A 201 23.37 7.31 -0.46
CA PHE A 201 24.70 6.70 -0.52
C PHE A 201 25.80 7.76 -0.80
N ASP A 202 25.46 8.84 -1.50
CA ASP A 202 26.37 9.98 -1.75
C ASP A 202 26.47 10.93 -0.54
N GLY A 203 25.71 10.69 0.54
CA GLY A 203 25.69 11.53 1.74
C GLY A 203 24.96 12.88 1.55
N ASN A 204 24.11 12.98 0.53
CA ASN A 204 23.37 14.19 0.19
C ASN A 204 21.90 14.16 0.71
N ALA A 205 21.49 13.09 1.41
CA ALA A 205 20.13 12.91 1.89
C ALA A 205 19.83 13.77 3.14
N PRO A 206 19.03 14.84 3.05
CA PRO A 206 18.67 15.64 4.22
C PRO A 206 17.77 14.88 5.20
N TRP A 207 17.16 13.77 4.79
CA TRP A 207 16.31 12.87 5.56
C TRP A 207 17.05 11.67 6.19
N ALA A 208 18.40 11.65 6.14
CA ALA A 208 19.19 10.53 6.64
C ALA A 208 19.03 10.28 8.16
N SER A 209 18.76 11.33 8.95
CA SER A 209 18.50 11.22 10.39
C SER A 209 17.19 10.51 10.68
N GLU A 210 16.14 10.77 9.93
CA GLU A 210 14.83 10.12 10.04
C GLU A 210 14.89 8.66 9.62
N TRP A 211 15.66 8.38 8.57
CA TRP A 211 15.96 7.00 8.18
C TRP A 211 16.71 6.25 9.27
N ALA A 212 17.74 6.85 9.89
CA ALA A 212 18.46 6.25 11.00
C ALA A 212 17.55 6.00 12.22
N SER A 213 16.65 6.94 12.51
CA SER A 213 15.66 6.81 13.59
C SER A 213 14.69 5.68 13.32
N LEU A 214 14.23 5.51 12.09
CA LEU A 214 13.38 4.40 11.67
C LEU A 214 14.09 3.04 11.84
N GLN A 215 15.37 2.96 11.43
CA GLN A 215 16.18 1.74 11.61
C GLN A 215 16.37 1.40 13.10
N ALA A 216 16.48 2.42 13.97
CA ALA A 216 16.67 2.24 15.41
C ALA A 216 15.42 1.66 16.12
N VAL A 217 14.22 1.76 15.52
CA VAL A 217 13.02 1.06 16.03
C VAL A 217 13.27 -0.44 16.13
N GLY A 218 14.00 -0.99 15.19
CA GLY A 218 14.36 -2.42 15.12
C GLY A 218 13.22 -3.27 14.57
N TYR A 219 13.36 -3.62 13.33
CA TYR A 219 12.48 -4.54 12.60
C TYR A 219 13.32 -5.46 11.72
N GLU A 220 12.76 -6.60 11.39
CA GLU A 220 13.37 -7.57 10.49
C GLU A 220 12.68 -7.52 9.14
N VAL A 221 13.45 -7.45 8.06
CA VAL A 221 12.95 -7.54 6.68
C VAL A 221 12.94 -9.00 6.27
N ILE A 222 11.75 -9.55 5.98
CA ILE A 222 11.57 -10.95 5.58
C ILE A 222 11.63 -11.10 4.06
N SER A 223 11.07 -10.12 3.32
CA SER A 223 11.19 -10.04 1.86
C SER A 223 11.34 -8.59 1.41
N ASP A 224 11.98 -8.39 0.27
CA ASP A 224 12.32 -7.08 -0.27
C ASP A 224 12.30 -7.13 -1.80
N ASN A 225 11.30 -6.53 -2.39
CA ASN A 225 11.04 -6.60 -3.82
C ASN A 225 10.92 -5.20 -4.41
N PHE A 226 11.29 -5.05 -5.68
CA PHE A 226 10.91 -3.88 -6.47
C PHE A 226 9.80 -4.27 -7.44
N GLU A 227 8.78 -3.42 -7.52
CA GLU A 227 7.60 -3.64 -8.34
C GLU A 227 7.29 -2.40 -9.18
N GLU A 228 6.77 -2.62 -10.37
CA GLU A 228 6.19 -1.58 -11.20
C GLU A 228 4.69 -1.77 -11.24
N CYS A 229 3.95 -0.76 -10.78
CA CYS A 229 2.51 -0.83 -10.61
C CYS A 229 1.79 0.07 -11.59
N GLU A 230 0.65 -0.40 -12.10
CA GLU A 230 -0.25 0.37 -12.95
C GLU A 230 -1.71 0.14 -12.57
N GLN A 231 -2.53 1.14 -12.80
CA GLN A 231 -3.98 1.04 -12.66
C GLN A 231 -4.59 0.53 -13.96
N THR A 232 -5.42 -0.51 -13.86
CA THR A 232 -6.09 -1.13 -15.02
C THR A 232 -7.59 -0.89 -15.03
N TYR A 233 -8.16 -0.43 -13.91
CA TYR A 233 -9.59 -0.17 -13.76
C TYR A 233 -9.85 0.96 -12.77
N SER A 234 -10.84 1.80 -13.06
CA SER A 234 -11.50 2.70 -12.13
C SER A 234 -13.02 2.63 -12.35
N ALA A 235 -13.79 2.73 -11.28
CA ALA A 235 -15.26 2.77 -11.33
C ALA A 235 -15.81 4.14 -11.73
N ASN A 236 -15.00 5.21 -11.73
CA ASN A 236 -15.36 6.59 -12.07
C ASN A 236 -15.17 6.90 -13.54
#